data_025ece5501219dcfecc110f5fb202106
#
_entry.id   025ece5501219dcfecc110f5fb202106
#
_cell.length_a   1.000
_cell.length_b   1.000
_cell.length_c   1.000
_cell.angle_alpha   90.00
_cell.angle_beta   90.00
_cell.angle_gamma   90.00
#
_symmetry.space_group_name_H-M   'P 1'
#
loop_
_entity.id
_entity.type
_entity.pdbx_description
1 polymer ?
#
loop_
_entity_poly.entity_id
_entity_poly.type
_entity_poly.pdbx_seq_one_letter_code
_entity_poly.pdbx_strand_id
1 'polypeptide(L)'
;NQKVNGKTYTLTLDGDFHMFYYRTDVLNRFSQEPPKTWDEWFKVAEAIHGKDYNGDGEPDYASCAFKRRAAQSYFTIWSVAAPFIQTKGTSQGVFFNVDTGKPLINNPGFAEGLRVYKKMGDYGPPDELNMDIADVRSMYLKGRCAMLIEWGDTSPLALDSDVVRNLWGTSQMPGSTRVWNRDTNRLENCNPTLCPHAINGINHAPFGAFGGWSGYINKN
;
A
#
# COMPACT_ATOMS: atom_id res chain seq x y z
N ASN A 1 4.87 19.40 -8.69
CA ASN A 1 4.97 20.86 -8.76
C ASN A 1 6.36 21.30 -9.23
N GLN A 2 6.57 21.31 -10.55
CA GLN A 2 7.87 21.65 -11.18
C GLN A 2 7.97 23.13 -11.53
N LYS A 3 6.87 23.88 -11.36
CA LYS A 3 6.79 25.29 -11.70
C LYS A 3 6.62 26.17 -10.45
N VAL A 4 7.39 27.25 -10.41
CA VAL A 4 7.24 28.34 -9.45
C VAL A 4 7.09 29.65 -10.22
N ASN A 5 6.02 30.39 -9.96
CA ASN A 5 5.70 31.64 -10.69
C ASN A 5 5.73 31.49 -12.22
N GLY A 6 5.17 30.38 -12.72
CA GLY A 6 5.10 30.07 -14.17
C GLY A 6 6.40 29.57 -14.81
N LYS A 7 7.52 29.54 -14.10
CA LYS A 7 8.81 29.06 -14.60
C LYS A 7 9.03 27.61 -14.17
N THR A 8 9.46 26.76 -15.09
CA THR A 8 9.84 25.37 -14.83
C THR A 8 11.26 25.31 -14.27
N TYR A 9 11.43 24.67 -13.12
CA TYR A 9 12.73 24.52 -12.44
C TYR A 9 13.23 23.08 -12.41
N THR A 10 12.33 22.11 -12.55
CA THR A 10 12.67 20.69 -12.53
C THR A 10 11.91 19.96 -13.64
N LEU A 11 12.44 18.82 -14.05
CA LEU A 11 11.76 17.88 -14.95
C LEU A 11 11.51 16.58 -14.20
N THR A 12 10.32 16.01 -14.33
CA THR A 12 10.01 14.68 -13.77
C THR A 12 10.86 13.64 -14.48
N LEU A 13 11.54 12.80 -13.68
CA LEU A 13 12.28 11.64 -14.17
C LEU A 13 11.42 10.37 -14.06
N ASP A 14 10.68 10.25 -12.97
CA ASP A 14 9.72 9.17 -12.77
C ASP A 14 8.54 9.61 -11.91
N GLY A 15 7.53 8.75 -11.78
CA GLY A 15 6.39 8.93 -10.88
C GLY A 15 6.26 7.72 -9.97
N ASP A 16 6.58 7.92 -8.69
CA ASP A 16 6.46 6.88 -7.67
C ASP A 16 5.11 6.94 -6.97
N PHE A 17 4.42 5.81 -6.96
CA PHE A 17 3.22 5.59 -6.16
C PHE A 17 3.13 4.13 -5.77
N HIS A 18 2.59 3.86 -4.60
CA HIS A 18 2.37 2.50 -4.14
C HIS A 18 1.28 1.82 -4.96
N MET A 19 1.59 0.60 -5.38
CA MET A 19 0.68 -0.32 -6.05
C MET A 19 0.52 -1.57 -5.20
N PHE A 20 -0.60 -2.23 -5.34
CA PHE A 20 -0.81 -3.56 -4.79
C PHE A 20 -0.47 -4.60 -5.84
N TYR A 21 0.56 -5.39 -5.58
CA TYR A 21 0.99 -6.52 -6.41
C TYR A 21 0.49 -7.82 -5.85
N TYR A 22 0.15 -8.76 -6.70
CA TYR A 22 -0.26 -10.10 -6.30
C TYR A 22 0.19 -11.15 -7.31
N ARG A 23 0.41 -12.36 -6.86
CA ARG A 23 0.70 -13.55 -7.69
C ARG A 23 -0.61 -14.09 -8.23
N THR A 24 -0.80 -13.98 -9.54
CA THR A 24 -2.02 -14.46 -10.23
C THR A 24 -2.15 -15.97 -10.15
N ASP A 25 -1.05 -16.70 -10.29
CA ASP A 25 -1.02 -18.15 -10.19
C ASP A 25 -1.35 -18.65 -8.77
N VAL A 26 -0.83 -17.98 -7.73
CA VAL A 26 -1.14 -18.33 -6.34
C VAL A 26 -2.61 -18.05 -6.03
N LEU A 27 -3.11 -16.86 -6.33
CA LEU A 27 -4.51 -16.54 -6.07
C LEU A 27 -5.45 -17.51 -6.80
N ASN A 28 -5.20 -17.78 -8.09
CA ASN A 28 -5.98 -18.75 -8.87
C ASN A 28 -5.93 -20.16 -8.27
N ARG A 29 -4.75 -20.64 -7.86
CA ARG A 29 -4.58 -21.97 -7.25
C ARG A 29 -5.44 -22.16 -6.00
N PHE A 30 -5.63 -21.09 -5.23
CA PHE A 30 -6.42 -21.12 -4.00
C PHE A 30 -7.83 -20.51 -4.16
N SER A 31 -8.29 -20.30 -5.41
CA SER A 31 -9.61 -19.72 -5.73
C SER A 31 -9.86 -18.39 -5.01
N GLN A 32 -8.84 -17.52 -4.97
CA GLN A 32 -8.91 -16.20 -4.40
C GLN A 32 -8.92 -15.12 -5.49
N GLU A 33 -9.62 -14.02 -5.23
CA GLU A 33 -9.59 -12.82 -6.06
C GLU A 33 -8.70 -11.76 -5.40
N PRO A 34 -8.15 -10.81 -6.17
CA PRO A 34 -7.43 -9.67 -5.60
C PRO A 34 -8.31 -8.89 -4.61
N PRO A 35 -7.86 -8.70 -3.37
CA PRO A 35 -8.66 -8.09 -2.31
C PRO A 35 -8.94 -6.61 -2.60
N LYS A 36 -10.18 -6.18 -2.43
CA LYS A 36 -10.63 -4.79 -2.58
C LYS A 36 -10.62 -4.02 -1.27
N THR A 37 -10.66 -4.73 -0.15
CA THR A 37 -10.65 -4.16 1.21
C THR A 37 -9.60 -4.84 2.07
N TRP A 38 -9.20 -4.19 3.17
CA TRP A 38 -8.29 -4.79 4.14
C TRP A 38 -8.89 -6.03 4.80
N ASP A 39 -10.20 -6.10 4.99
CA ASP A 39 -10.88 -7.28 5.53
C ASP A 39 -10.81 -8.46 4.52
N GLU A 40 -10.96 -8.20 3.23
CA GLU A 40 -10.75 -9.21 2.17
C GLU A 40 -9.27 -9.62 2.08
N TRP A 41 -8.35 -8.67 2.24
CA TRP A 41 -6.92 -8.94 2.26
C TRP A 41 -6.56 -10.00 3.32
N PHE A 42 -7.12 -9.87 4.52
CA PHE A 42 -6.88 -10.86 5.58
C PHE A 42 -7.47 -12.24 5.24
N LYS A 43 -8.65 -12.30 4.60
CA LYS A 43 -9.24 -13.58 4.16
C LYS A 43 -8.35 -14.27 3.13
N VAL A 44 -7.85 -13.52 2.16
CA VAL A 44 -6.87 -14.03 1.17
C VAL A 44 -5.61 -14.50 1.88
N ALA A 45 -5.05 -13.68 2.77
CA ALA A 45 -3.84 -14.02 3.50
C ALA A 45 -4.00 -15.30 4.33
N GLU A 46 -5.11 -15.48 5.04
CA GLU A 46 -5.43 -16.71 5.78
C GLU A 46 -5.49 -17.93 4.89
N ALA A 47 -6.04 -17.81 3.68
CA ALA A 47 -6.20 -18.93 2.76
C ALA A 47 -4.86 -19.42 2.18
N ILE A 48 -3.89 -18.52 2.00
CA ILE A 48 -2.66 -18.80 1.25
C ILE A 48 -1.39 -18.86 2.10
N HIS A 49 -1.36 -18.23 3.28
CA HIS A 49 -0.16 -18.18 4.13
C HIS A 49 0.33 -19.58 4.53
N GLY A 50 1.64 -19.76 4.53
CA GLY A 50 2.29 -21.00 4.90
C GLY A 50 2.18 -22.13 3.86
N LYS A 51 1.74 -21.81 2.63
CA LYS A 51 1.75 -22.75 1.51
C LYS A 51 3.04 -22.57 0.72
N ASP A 52 3.53 -23.67 0.14
CA ASP A 52 4.65 -23.64 -0.79
C ASP A 52 4.15 -23.18 -2.18
N TYR A 53 4.58 -22.02 -2.64
CA TYR A 53 4.19 -21.45 -3.93
C TYR A 53 5.20 -21.74 -5.03
N ASN A 54 6.47 -21.85 -4.66
CA ASN A 54 7.59 -21.95 -5.58
C ASN A 54 8.11 -23.37 -5.77
N GLY A 55 7.63 -24.34 -4.97
CA GLY A 55 7.98 -25.77 -5.07
C GLY A 55 9.34 -26.13 -4.44
N ASP A 56 9.84 -25.32 -3.53
CA ASP A 56 11.13 -25.60 -2.84
C ASP A 56 10.96 -26.43 -1.56
N GLY A 57 9.73 -26.77 -1.18
CA GLY A 57 9.38 -27.57 -0.01
C GLY A 57 9.28 -26.76 1.28
N GLU A 58 9.51 -25.45 1.25
CA GLU A 58 9.42 -24.56 2.39
C GLU A 58 8.13 -23.74 2.35
N PRO A 59 7.53 -23.39 3.50
CA PRO A 59 6.34 -22.56 3.53
C PRO A 59 6.65 -21.13 3.12
N ASP A 60 5.82 -20.58 2.24
CA ASP A 60 5.88 -19.22 1.75
C ASP A 60 4.93 -18.27 2.50
N TYR A 61 5.07 -16.97 2.28
CA TYR A 61 4.36 -15.94 3.00
C TYR A 61 3.22 -15.35 2.14
N ALA A 62 2.06 -15.11 2.77
CA ALA A 62 0.98 -14.46 2.06
C ALA A 62 1.34 -13.03 1.64
N SER A 63 2.18 -12.34 2.41
CA SER A 63 2.60 -10.98 2.10
C SER A 63 4.03 -10.71 2.55
N CYS A 64 4.66 -9.76 1.89
CA CYS A 64 5.88 -9.13 2.36
C CYS A 64 5.69 -7.61 2.40
N ALA A 65 6.17 -6.96 3.45
CA ALA A 65 6.15 -5.51 3.57
C ALA A 65 7.48 -5.02 4.18
N PHE A 66 7.98 -3.89 3.70
CA PHE A 66 9.17 -3.28 4.31
C PHE A 66 8.78 -2.53 5.59
N LYS A 67 9.23 -3.07 6.73
CA LYS A 67 8.88 -2.56 8.06
C LYS A 67 10.09 -2.09 8.87
N ARG A 68 11.27 -2.05 8.25
CA ARG A 68 12.49 -1.66 8.91
C ARG A 68 12.38 -0.26 9.51
N ARG A 69 12.74 -0.15 10.79
CA ARG A 69 12.79 1.12 11.51
C ARG A 69 13.83 2.06 10.90
N ALA A 70 13.52 3.36 10.86
CA ALA A 70 14.36 4.40 10.27
C ALA A 70 14.66 4.22 8.76
N ALA A 71 13.86 3.38 8.08
CA ALA A 71 13.85 3.24 6.64
C ALA A 71 12.52 3.81 6.06
N GLN A 72 11.96 3.18 5.06
CA GLN A 72 10.80 3.71 4.32
C GLN A 72 9.43 3.16 4.76
N SER A 73 9.38 2.43 5.88
CA SER A 73 8.16 1.81 6.42
C SER A 73 6.97 2.77 6.61
N TYR A 74 7.25 4.05 6.82
CA TYR A 74 6.21 5.06 6.97
C TYR A 74 5.35 5.24 5.71
N PHE A 75 5.86 4.99 4.52
CA PHE A 75 5.06 5.02 3.30
C PHE A 75 4.00 3.91 3.31
N THR A 76 4.38 2.70 3.70
CA THR A 76 3.43 1.58 3.83
C THR A 76 2.38 1.87 4.89
N ILE A 77 2.77 2.40 6.07
CA ILE A 77 1.83 2.79 7.12
C ILE A 77 0.77 3.76 6.60
N TRP A 78 1.19 4.80 5.87
CA TRP A 78 0.26 5.78 5.33
C TRP A 78 -0.61 5.22 4.21
N SER A 79 -0.08 4.36 3.34
CA SER A 79 -0.86 3.69 2.30
C SER A 79 -1.95 2.79 2.89
N VAL A 80 -1.66 2.11 4.01
CA VAL A 80 -2.63 1.30 4.76
C VAL A 80 -3.65 2.17 5.49
N ALA A 81 -3.23 3.28 6.09
CA ALA A 81 -4.08 4.12 6.93
C ALA A 81 -4.96 5.10 6.14
N ALA A 82 -4.54 5.55 4.96
CA ALA A 82 -5.23 6.57 4.18
C ALA A 82 -6.73 6.25 3.93
N PRO A 83 -7.13 5.01 3.57
CA PRO A 83 -8.53 4.66 3.37
C PRO A 83 -9.42 4.84 4.61
N PHE A 84 -8.85 4.80 5.80
CA PHE A 84 -9.59 5.03 7.05
C PHE A 84 -9.70 6.51 7.43
N ILE A 85 -8.82 7.38 6.90
CA ILE A 85 -8.65 8.77 7.35
C ILE A 85 -9.18 9.78 6.32
N GLN A 86 -8.87 9.57 5.04
CA GLN A 86 -9.14 10.51 3.96
C GLN A 86 -10.37 10.07 3.18
N THR A 87 -11.49 10.77 3.38
CA THR A 87 -12.80 10.40 2.79
C THR A 87 -13.27 11.36 1.71
N LYS A 88 -12.77 12.59 1.69
CA LYS A 88 -13.23 13.68 0.80
C LYS A 88 -12.13 14.18 -0.15
N GLY A 89 -11.20 13.30 -0.52
CA GLY A 89 -10.11 13.63 -1.42
C GLY A 89 -9.02 14.49 -0.77
N THR A 90 -8.15 15.06 -1.60
CA THR A 90 -6.94 15.78 -1.17
C THR A 90 -7.22 17.05 -0.36
N SER A 91 -8.39 17.67 -0.53
CA SER A 91 -8.81 18.87 0.21
C SER A 91 -8.95 18.63 1.73
N GLN A 92 -9.13 17.37 2.13
CA GLN A 92 -9.32 17.02 3.53
C GLN A 92 -8.01 16.83 4.30
N GLY A 93 -6.90 16.59 3.60
CA GLY A 93 -5.62 16.22 4.19
C GLY A 93 -5.59 14.78 4.75
N VAL A 94 -4.41 14.16 4.73
CA VAL A 94 -4.15 12.85 5.31
C VAL A 94 -3.16 12.93 6.47
N PHE A 95 -2.13 13.77 6.37
CA PHE A 95 -1.12 13.97 7.43
C PHE A 95 -1.53 15.03 8.44
N PHE A 96 -2.10 16.11 7.94
CA PHE A 96 -2.51 17.28 8.71
C PHE A 96 -3.91 17.71 8.31
N ASN A 97 -4.65 18.24 9.26
CA ASN A 97 -5.84 19.00 8.96
C ASN A 97 -5.43 20.26 8.19
N VAL A 98 -5.99 20.47 7.01
CA VAL A 98 -5.55 21.55 6.08
C VAL A 98 -5.85 22.95 6.61
N ASP A 99 -6.87 23.11 7.46
CA ASP A 99 -7.29 24.40 8.00
C ASP A 99 -6.53 24.78 9.27
N THR A 100 -6.21 23.77 10.10
CA THR A 100 -5.64 24.00 11.45
C THR A 100 -4.17 23.60 11.57
N GLY A 101 -3.60 22.87 10.61
CA GLY A 101 -2.27 22.31 10.66
C GLY A 101 -2.06 21.21 11.72
N LYS A 102 -3.13 20.76 12.39
CA LYS A 102 -3.00 19.71 13.42
C LYS A 102 -2.68 18.36 12.78
N PRO A 103 -1.70 17.60 13.31
CA PRO A 103 -1.41 16.25 12.85
C PRO A 103 -2.61 15.30 12.97
N LEU A 104 -2.82 14.47 11.94
CA LEU A 104 -3.91 13.48 11.88
C LEU A 104 -3.44 12.07 12.27
N ILE A 105 -2.63 11.96 13.32
CA ILE A 105 -2.09 10.69 13.83
C ILE A 105 -2.78 10.20 15.11
N ASN A 106 -3.53 11.06 15.77
CA ASN A 106 -4.27 10.69 16.99
C ASN A 106 -5.77 10.72 16.72
N ASN A 107 -6.24 9.73 15.98
CA ASN A 107 -7.66 9.55 15.66
C ASN A 107 -7.97 8.07 15.42
N PRO A 108 -9.26 7.67 15.49
CA PRO A 108 -9.69 6.29 15.28
C PRO A 108 -9.31 5.68 13.93
N GLY A 109 -9.26 6.49 12.85
CA GLY A 109 -8.88 6.02 11.52
C GLY A 109 -7.40 5.62 11.45
N PHE A 110 -6.51 6.46 12.01
CA PHE A 110 -5.08 6.13 12.05
C PHE A 110 -4.79 4.94 12.96
N ALA A 111 -5.48 4.86 14.11
CA ALA A 111 -5.37 3.71 15.02
C ALA A 111 -5.79 2.40 14.33
N GLU A 112 -6.86 2.42 13.53
CA GLU A 112 -7.29 1.26 12.75
C GLU A 112 -6.27 0.90 11.66
N GLY A 113 -5.74 1.89 10.95
CA GLY A 113 -4.65 1.67 9.98
C GLY A 113 -3.43 1.01 10.60
N LEU A 114 -3.00 1.46 11.80
CA LEU A 114 -1.91 0.83 12.54
C LEU A 114 -2.24 -0.60 12.98
N ARG A 115 -3.50 -0.87 13.38
CA ARG A 115 -3.95 -2.22 13.74
C ARG A 115 -3.85 -3.16 12.53
N VAL A 116 -4.31 -2.71 11.36
CA VAL A 116 -4.19 -3.45 10.09
C VAL A 116 -2.72 -3.69 9.76
N TYR A 117 -1.90 -2.65 9.76
CA TYR A 117 -0.47 -2.74 9.46
C TYR A 117 0.28 -3.70 10.38
N LYS A 118 -0.02 -3.66 11.69
CA LYS A 118 0.53 -4.61 12.66
C LYS A 118 0.11 -6.04 12.33
N LYS A 119 -1.19 -6.28 12.12
CA LYS A 119 -1.74 -7.62 11.84
C LYS A 119 -1.22 -8.21 10.52
N MET A 120 -0.89 -7.39 9.52
CA MET A 120 -0.26 -7.88 8.28
C MET A 120 1.03 -8.66 8.55
N GLY A 121 1.76 -8.32 9.62
CA GLY A 121 2.98 -9.03 10.02
C GLY A 121 2.77 -10.49 10.41
N ASP A 122 1.55 -10.87 10.81
CA ASP A 122 1.21 -12.26 11.14
C ASP A 122 1.24 -13.17 9.87
N TYR A 123 1.26 -12.57 8.68
CA TYR A 123 1.25 -13.23 7.38
C TYR A 123 2.53 -12.97 6.55
N GLY A 124 3.48 -12.28 7.14
CA GLY A 124 4.80 -11.96 6.57
C GLY A 124 5.92 -12.84 7.11
N PRO A 125 7.14 -12.61 6.60
CA PRO A 125 8.34 -13.28 7.12
C PRO A 125 8.61 -12.90 8.59
N PRO A 126 9.17 -13.81 9.40
CA PRO A 126 9.47 -13.54 10.82
C PRO A 126 10.38 -12.32 11.04
N ASP A 127 11.25 -12.02 10.09
CA ASP A 127 12.24 -10.92 10.16
C ASP A 127 11.75 -9.63 9.47
N GLU A 128 10.46 -9.52 9.14
CA GLU A 128 9.88 -8.40 8.38
C GLU A 128 10.16 -7.01 9.01
N LEU A 129 10.33 -6.94 10.34
CA LEU A 129 10.69 -5.71 11.05
C LEU A 129 12.10 -5.19 10.76
N ASN A 130 12.97 -6.01 10.19
CA ASN A 130 14.31 -5.65 9.78
C ASN A 130 14.45 -5.52 8.25
N MET A 131 13.40 -5.85 7.51
CA MET A 131 13.41 -5.83 6.05
C MET A 131 13.15 -4.42 5.50
N ASP A 132 13.96 -4.04 4.52
CA ASP A 132 13.79 -2.82 3.71
C ASP A 132 13.32 -3.20 2.30
N ILE A 133 13.19 -2.22 1.41
CA ILE A 133 12.70 -2.35 0.04
C ILE A 133 13.42 -3.46 -0.72
N ALA A 134 14.75 -3.46 -0.72
CA ALA A 134 15.55 -4.44 -1.45
C ALA A 134 15.29 -5.88 -0.97
N ASP A 135 15.12 -6.07 0.34
CA ASP A 135 14.85 -7.38 0.93
C ASP A 135 13.47 -7.90 0.48
N VAL A 136 12.46 -7.05 0.57
CA VAL A 136 11.07 -7.39 0.24
C VAL A 136 10.92 -7.66 -1.26
N ARG A 137 11.53 -6.83 -2.13
CA ARG A 137 11.59 -7.07 -3.57
C ARG A 137 12.23 -8.41 -3.89
N SER A 138 13.40 -8.68 -3.29
CA SER A 138 14.10 -9.95 -3.49
C SER A 138 13.23 -11.15 -3.13
N MET A 139 12.50 -11.09 -2.02
CA MET A 139 11.59 -12.16 -1.63
C MET A 139 10.43 -12.34 -2.62
N TYR A 140 9.81 -11.25 -3.05
CA TYR A 140 8.73 -11.31 -4.02
C TYR A 140 9.21 -11.88 -5.37
N LEU A 141 10.34 -11.39 -5.88
CA LEU A 141 10.92 -11.83 -7.15
C LEU A 141 11.39 -13.30 -7.13
N LYS A 142 11.69 -13.84 -5.94
CA LYS A 142 11.98 -15.26 -5.72
C LYS A 142 10.72 -16.12 -5.49
N GLY A 143 9.54 -15.53 -5.56
CA GLY A 143 8.26 -16.23 -5.40
C GLY A 143 7.87 -16.55 -3.96
N ARG A 144 8.59 -16.00 -2.96
CA ARG A 144 8.36 -16.25 -1.53
C ARG A 144 7.17 -15.50 -0.93
N CYS A 145 6.61 -14.51 -1.65
CA CYS A 145 5.48 -13.71 -1.20
C CYS A 145 4.40 -13.67 -2.29
N ALA A 146 3.16 -13.87 -1.90
CA ALA A 146 2.03 -13.84 -2.83
C ALA A 146 1.47 -12.42 -3.04
N MET A 147 1.55 -11.55 -2.04
CA MET A 147 1.06 -10.17 -2.09
C MET A 147 2.16 -9.21 -1.65
N LEU A 148 2.18 -8.02 -2.26
CA LEU A 148 3.20 -7.01 -2.00
C LEU A 148 2.60 -5.60 -2.16
N ILE A 149 2.99 -4.68 -1.29
CA ILE A 149 2.76 -3.24 -1.45
C ILE A 149 4.11 -2.61 -1.74
N GLU A 150 4.25 -2.04 -2.93
CA GLU A 150 5.52 -1.52 -3.37
C GLU A 150 5.33 -0.50 -4.50
N TRP A 151 6.39 0.21 -4.87
CA TRP A 151 6.35 1.19 -5.95
C TRP A 151 6.26 0.55 -7.34
N GLY A 152 5.87 1.35 -8.31
CA GLY A 152 5.65 0.93 -9.69
C GLY A 152 6.87 0.37 -10.39
N ASP A 153 8.08 0.72 -9.94
CA ASP A 153 9.36 0.23 -10.45
C ASP A 153 9.66 -1.26 -10.12
N THR A 154 8.85 -1.89 -9.28
CA THR A 154 8.86 -3.36 -9.12
C THR A 154 8.39 -4.09 -10.37
N SER A 155 7.52 -3.47 -11.19
CA SER A 155 6.97 -4.10 -12.41
C SER A 155 8.03 -4.52 -13.42
N PRO A 156 8.98 -3.66 -13.86
CA PRO A 156 10.06 -4.09 -14.76
C PRO A 156 10.93 -5.19 -14.16
N LEU A 157 11.20 -5.16 -12.84
CA LEU A 157 11.96 -6.21 -12.19
C LEU A 157 11.22 -7.55 -12.18
N ALA A 158 9.89 -7.53 -12.02
CA ALA A 158 9.07 -8.74 -12.11
C ALA A 158 9.02 -9.32 -13.53
N LEU A 159 9.08 -8.48 -14.56
CA LEU A 159 9.19 -8.92 -15.95
C LEU A 159 10.52 -9.61 -16.26
N ASP A 160 11.59 -9.24 -15.58
CA ASP A 160 12.92 -9.83 -15.74
C ASP A 160 13.17 -11.03 -14.83
N SER A 161 12.27 -11.30 -13.87
CA SER A 161 12.41 -12.44 -12.96
C SER A 161 12.15 -13.77 -13.67
N ASP A 162 13.01 -14.76 -13.46
CA ASP A 162 12.80 -16.12 -13.96
C ASP A 162 11.70 -16.87 -13.20
N VAL A 163 11.32 -16.39 -12.00
CA VAL A 163 10.34 -17.07 -11.13
C VAL A 163 8.94 -16.49 -11.28
N VAL A 164 8.80 -15.15 -11.28
CA VAL A 164 7.49 -14.49 -11.25
C VAL A 164 7.08 -13.86 -12.57
N ARG A 165 7.90 -13.93 -13.62
CA ARG A 165 7.57 -13.42 -14.95
C ARG A 165 6.21 -13.95 -15.43
N ASN A 166 5.31 -13.05 -15.83
CA ASN A 166 3.94 -13.35 -16.28
C ASN A 166 3.02 -14.02 -15.21
N LEU A 167 3.44 -14.09 -13.95
CA LEU A 167 2.68 -14.70 -12.86
C LEU A 167 2.20 -13.66 -11.84
N TRP A 168 2.21 -12.39 -12.18
CA TRP A 168 1.81 -11.30 -11.30
C TRP A 168 0.77 -10.38 -11.94
N GLY A 169 0.06 -9.68 -11.12
CA GLY A 169 -0.86 -8.62 -11.50
C GLY A 169 -0.80 -7.47 -10.51
N THR A 170 -1.42 -6.37 -10.88
CA THR A 170 -1.57 -5.21 -10.00
C THR A 170 -3.04 -4.83 -9.87
N SER A 171 -3.35 -4.24 -8.75
CA SER A 171 -4.65 -3.63 -8.53
C SER A 171 -4.51 -2.35 -7.71
N GLN A 172 -5.62 -1.65 -7.58
CA GLN A 172 -5.72 -0.56 -6.63
C GLN A 172 -5.46 -1.08 -5.21
N MET A 173 -4.85 -0.25 -4.36
CA MET A 173 -4.66 -0.55 -2.94
C MET A 173 -5.99 -0.93 -2.27
N PRO A 174 -6.01 -1.95 -1.39
CA PRO A 174 -7.19 -2.27 -0.62
C PRO A 174 -7.74 -1.04 0.11
N GLY A 175 -9.04 -0.87 0.07
CA GLY A 175 -9.74 0.22 0.74
C GLY A 175 -10.40 -0.21 2.05
N SER A 176 -11.31 0.62 2.55
CA SER A 176 -12.11 0.32 3.73
C SER A 176 -13.58 0.67 3.52
N THR A 177 -14.46 -0.15 4.10
CA THR A 177 -15.90 0.13 4.20
C THR A 177 -16.24 0.95 5.45
N ARG A 178 -15.27 1.11 6.36
CA ARG A 178 -15.39 1.93 7.57
C ARG A 178 -14.34 3.03 7.57
N VAL A 179 -14.74 4.23 7.89
CA VAL A 179 -13.87 5.41 7.83
C VAL A 179 -14.03 6.25 9.10
N TRP A 180 -13.03 7.05 9.41
CA TRP A 180 -13.10 8.02 10.49
C TRP A 180 -14.01 9.18 10.12
N ASN A 181 -15.13 9.28 10.82
CA ASN A 181 -15.97 10.47 10.79
C ASN A 181 -15.36 11.51 11.73
N ARG A 182 -14.94 12.65 11.17
CA ARG A 182 -14.25 13.72 11.92
C ARG A 182 -15.17 14.48 12.85
N ASP A 183 -16.48 14.49 12.57
CA ASP A 183 -17.47 15.21 13.38
C ASP A 183 -17.81 14.43 14.65
N THR A 184 -17.96 13.11 14.56
CA THR A 184 -18.29 12.23 15.69
C THR A 184 -17.06 11.64 16.36
N ASN A 185 -15.89 11.77 15.75
CA ASN A 185 -14.63 11.15 16.14
C ASN A 185 -14.72 9.62 16.32
N ARG A 186 -15.44 8.93 15.42
CA ARG A 186 -15.63 7.48 15.43
C ARG A 186 -15.37 6.87 14.06
N LEU A 187 -15.10 5.56 14.04
CA LEU A 187 -15.15 4.77 12.82
C LEU A 187 -16.60 4.46 12.49
N GLU A 188 -17.05 4.84 11.31
CA GLU A 188 -18.41 4.65 10.82
C GLU A 188 -18.41 4.02 9.43
N ASN A 189 -19.50 3.36 9.08
CA ASN A 189 -19.66 2.80 7.74
C ASN A 189 -19.67 3.91 6.69
N CYS A 190 -18.95 3.66 5.61
CA CYS A 190 -18.91 4.54 4.46
C CYS A 190 -20.34 4.70 3.87
N ASN A 191 -20.74 5.92 3.61
CA ASN A 191 -21.99 6.27 2.95
C ASN A 191 -21.73 7.46 2.01
N PRO A 192 -22.64 7.81 1.09
CA PRO A 192 -22.40 8.87 0.11
C PRO A 192 -22.06 10.24 0.69
N THR A 193 -22.52 10.56 1.89
CA THR A 193 -22.22 11.83 2.57
C THR A 193 -20.82 11.81 3.17
N LEU A 194 -20.46 10.72 3.81
CA LEU A 194 -19.17 10.57 4.51
C LEU A 194 -18.04 10.28 3.52
N CYS A 195 -18.31 9.47 2.50
CA CYS A 195 -17.34 9.01 1.49
C CYS A 195 -17.86 9.29 0.06
N PRO A 196 -17.90 10.55 -0.38
CA PRO A 196 -18.48 10.90 -1.68
C PRO A 196 -17.72 10.34 -2.88
N HIS A 197 -16.49 9.87 -2.68
CA HIS A 197 -15.65 9.26 -3.72
C HIS A 197 -15.53 7.74 -3.58
N ALA A 198 -16.31 7.10 -2.69
CA ALA A 198 -16.30 5.66 -2.54
C ALA A 198 -16.83 4.96 -3.79
N ILE A 199 -16.19 3.85 -4.15
CA ILE A 199 -16.62 2.98 -5.23
C ILE A 199 -17.25 1.73 -4.61
N ASN A 200 -18.53 1.49 -4.89
CA ASN A 200 -19.30 0.38 -4.31
C ASN A 200 -19.24 0.33 -2.77
N GLY A 201 -19.25 1.49 -2.11
CA GLY A 201 -19.17 1.60 -0.66
C GLY A 201 -17.78 1.42 -0.07
N ILE A 202 -16.75 1.30 -0.89
CA ILE A 202 -15.36 1.16 -0.48
C ILE A 202 -14.64 2.48 -0.69
N ASN A 203 -14.06 3.04 0.37
CA ASN A 203 -13.17 4.18 0.32
C ASN A 203 -11.75 3.70 0.09
N HIS A 204 -11.20 3.92 -1.09
CA HIS A 204 -9.83 3.51 -1.41
C HIS A 204 -8.79 4.56 -0.99
N ALA A 205 -9.11 5.85 -1.15
CA ALA A 205 -8.26 6.99 -0.80
C ALA A 205 -6.74 6.69 -1.04
N PRO A 206 -6.33 6.44 -2.28
CA PRO A 206 -4.95 6.04 -2.56
C PRO A 206 -4.00 7.14 -2.11
N PHE A 207 -3.01 6.76 -1.33
CA PHE A 207 -1.92 7.64 -0.94
C PHE A 207 -0.80 7.54 -1.98
N GLY A 208 -0.54 8.63 -2.68
CA GLY A 208 0.52 8.69 -3.69
C GLY A 208 1.90 8.81 -3.03
N ALA A 209 2.30 7.75 -2.34
CA ALA A 209 3.53 7.69 -1.57
C ALA A 209 4.72 8.26 -2.34
N PHE A 210 5.37 9.31 -1.83
CA PHE A 210 6.54 10.00 -2.33
C PHE A 210 6.29 10.88 -3.58
N GLY A 211 5.72 10.39 -4.68
CA GLY A 211 5.42 11.15 -5.91
C GLY A 211 6.50 11.13 -6.99
N GLY A 212 7.68 10.56 -6.74
CA GLY A 212 8.75 10.35 -7.73
C GLY A 212 9.92 11.32 -7.67
N TRP A 213 10.83 11.18 -8.61
CA TRP A 213 12.08 11.93 -8.71
C TRP A 213 12.02 13.00 -9.80
N SER A 214 12.67 14.10 -9.53
CA SER A 214 12.82 15.18 -10.50
C SER A 214 14.29 15.59 -10.64
N GLY A 215 14.72 15.77 -11.87
CA GLY A 215 16.05 16.29 -12.18
C GLY A 215 16.03 17.81 -12.35
N TYR A 216 17.15 18.44 -12.04
CA TYR A 216 17.37 19.87 -12.31
C TYR A 216 18.82 20.12 -12.71
N ILE A 217 19.04 21.22 -13.39
CA ILE A 217 20.38 21.72 -13.72
C ILE A 217 20.70 22.89 -12.80
N ASN A 218 21.80 22.77 -12.05
CA ASN A 218 22.28 23.88 -11.23
C ASN A 218 22.74 25.02 -12.13
N LYS A 219 22.47 26.25 -11.73
CA LYS A 219 22.87 27.47 -12.46
C LYS A 219 24.39 27.70 -12.47
N ASN A 220 25.12 27.16 -11.49
CA ASN A 220 26.56 27.36 -11.34
C ASN A 220 27.37 26.25 -11.98
#